data_612bd9f2696b71e09770ba5c782655ae
#
_entry.id   612bd9f2696b71e09770ba5c782655ae
#
_cell.length_a   1.000
_cell.length_b   1.000
_cell.length_c   1.000
_cell.angle_alpha   90.00
_cell.angle_beta   90.00
_cell.angle_gamma   90.00
#
_symmetry.space_group_name_H-M   'P 1'
#
loop_
_entity.id
_entity.type
_entity.pdbx_description
1 polymer ?
#
loop_
_entity_poly.entity_id
_entity_poly.type
_entity_poly.pdbx_seq_one_letter_code
_entity_poly.pdbx_strand_id
1 'polypeptide(L)'
;MELLILIFLIPLALAFGLSKLVIYWFGRRLLDIPNTRSSHTIPTPRGGGIAIALATLIAALTAHFMGLINHTTLHLLAPGLLMAIVGITDDLITLNIRIRLFAQTLTACVITLITLDDTLFSAPIFVLLGIASVIGIVWLTNLYNFMDGINGLAGLQAIFVCSSVSLLFYLQGTYNEIILLMLIISSANLGFLYWNFPKAKLFMGDVGSLFIGITLATLIVWTAQDNLLTICYWLIILAAFIADASYTIFIRATTGQKFYLPHRSHFYQKIAMKLSSHTKATLLIMAFNLIWLLPLALVVLFGHINAFAGICLAYLPAIYAAHKVRAGKAEE
;
A
#
# COMPACT_ATOMS: atom_id res chain seq x y z
N MET A 1 -16.28 15.19 -19.21
CA MET A 1 -16.29 13.82 -19.77
C MET A 1 -14.87 13.31 -20.01
N GLU A 2 -14.02 14.07 -20.71
CA GLU A 2 -12.62 13.70 -21.01
C GLU A 2 -11.77 13.40 -19.78
N LEU A 3 -11.90 14.21 -18.71
CA LEU A 3 -11.18 14.02 -17.45
C LEU A 3 -11.56 12.69 -16.76
N LEU A 4 -12.84 12.32 -16.77
CA LEU A 4 -13.30 11.03 -16.22
C LEU A 4 -12.77 9.84 -17.03
N ILE A 5 -12.71 9.96 -18.36
CA ILE A 5 -12.12 8.94 -19.23
C ILE A 5 -10.65 8.75 -18.88
N LEU A 6 -9.90 9.85 -18.79
CA LEU A 6 -8.48 9.82 -18.48
C LEU A 6 -8.18 9.21 -17.11
N ILE A 7 -8.87 9.64 -16.07
CA ILE A 7 -8.57 9.25 -14.69
C ILE A 7 -9.06 7.84 -14.37
N PHE A 8 -10.21 7.44 -14.91
CA PHE A 8 -10.83 6.16 -14.56
C PHE A 8 -10.74 5.12 -15.67
N LEU A 9 -11.13 5.42 -16.90
CA LEU A 9 -11.24 4.40 -17.93
C LEU A 9 -9.90 3.98 -18.51
N ILE A 10 -8.99 4.92 -18.74
CA ILE A 10 -7.67 4.60 -19.34
C ILE A 10 -6.84 3.73 -18.39
N PRO A 11 -6.55 4.11 -17.12
CA PRO A 11 -5.72 3.28 -16.25
C PRO A 11 -6.39 1.93 -15.93
N LEU A 12 -7.73 1.89 -15.81
CA LEU A 12 -8.47 0.66 -15.61
C LEU A 12 -8.31 -0.30 -16.80
N ALA A 13 -8.59 0.18 -18.01
CA ALA A 13 -8.52 -0.63 -19.22
C ALA A 13 -7.07 -1.10 -19.51
N LEU A 14 -6.08 -0.22 -19.29
CA LEU A 14 -4.67 -0.56 -19.42
C LEU A 14 -4.27 -1.64 -18.41
N ALA A 15 -4.56 -1.46 -17.12
CA ALA A 15 -4.22 -2.43 -16.10
C ALA A 15 -4.93 -3.78 -16.33
N PHE A 16 -6.20 -3.76 -16.74
CA PHE A 16 -6.93 -4.97 -17.11
C PHE A 16 -6.29 -5.69 -18.28
N GLY A 17 -5.99 -4.99 -19.38
CA GLY A 17 -5.38 -5.57 -20.57
C GLY A 17 -3.95 -6.04 -20.34
N LEU A 18 -3.11 -5.23 -19.68
CA LEU A 18 -1.75 -5.59 -19.31
C LEU A 18 -1.70 -6.78 -18.36
N SER A 19 -2.62 -6.90 -17.41
CA SER A 19 -2.73 -8.09 -16.55
C SER A 19 -2.97 -9.36 -17.36
N LYS A 20 -3.84 -9.30 -18.39
CA LYS A 20 -4.05 -10.42 -19.32
C LYS A 20 -2.77 -10.77 -20.07
N LEU A 21 -2.02 -9.76 -20.54
CA LEU A 21 -0.74 -9.98 -21.22
C LEU A 21 0.31 -10.60 -20.28
N VAL A 22 0.39 -10.15 -19.02
CA VAL A 22 1.28 -10.75 -18.00
C VAL A 22 0.95 -12.23 -17.80
N ILE A 23 -0.32 -12.59 -17.67
CA ILE A 23 -0.74 -14.00 -17.57
C ILE A 23 -0.29 -14.79 -18.80
N TYR A 24 -0.48 -14.23 -19.99
CA TYR A 24 -0.15 -14.92 -21.24
C TYR A 24 1.36 -15.12 -21.45
N TRP A 25 2.17 -14.06 -21.25
CA TRP A 25 3.61 -14.06 -21.54
C TRP A 25 4.47 -14.63 -20.39
N PHE A 26 4.07 -14.34 -19.15
CA PHE A 26 4.86 -14.68 -17.97
C PHE A 26 4.21 -15.76 -17.09
N GLY A 27 2.98 -16.16 -17.37
CA GLY A 27 2.22 -17.08 -16.53
C GLY A 27 2.89 -18.44 -16.29
N ARG A 28 3.83 -18.85 -17.14
CA ARG A 28 4.63 -20.08 -16.94
C ARG A 28 5.98 -19.82 -16.27
N ARG A 29 6.50 -18.59 -16.30
CA ARG A 29 7.82 -18.22 -15.77
C ARG A 29 7.78 -17.67 -14.37
N LEU A 30 6.67 -17.01 -14.01
CA LEU A 30 6.46 -16.36 -12.72
C LEU A 30 5.35 -17.09 -11.93
N LEU A 31 5.41 -18.43 -11.85
CA LEU A 31 4.45 -19.22 -11.07
C LEU A 31 4.82 -19.21 -9.60
N ASP A 32 3.89 -18.78 -8.77
CA ASP A 32 3.93 -19.03 -7.33
C ASP A 32 3.39 -20.43 -7.05
N ILE A 33 4.32 -21.34 -6.73
CA ILE A 33 4.00 -22.73 -6.42
C ILE A 33 3.68 -22.84 -4.94
N PRO A 34 2.51 -23.37 -4.55
CA PRO A 34 2.12 -23.51 -3.16
C PRO A 34 3.18 -24.27 -2.34
N ASN A 35 3.50 -23.74 -1.18
CA ASN A 35 4.35 -24.35 -0.18
C ASN A 35 3.63 -24.40 1.18
N THR A 36 4.25 -24.95 2.22
CA THR A 36 3.66 -25.10 3.56
C THR A 36 3.24 -23.76 4.20
N ARG A 37 3.71 -22.62 3.67
CA ARG A 37 3.43 -21.27 4.16
C ARG A 37 2.45 -20.49 3.27
N SER A 38 2.12 -21.05 2.09
CA SER A 38 1.20 -20.41 1.14
C SER A 38 -0.24 -20.44 1.66
N SER A 39 -0.97 -19.37 1.41
CA SER A 39 -2.41 -19.28 1.68
C SER A 39 -3.26 -19.84 0.51
N HIS A 40 -2.65 -20.14 -0.63
CA HIS A 40 -3.28 -20.69 -1.83
C HIS A 40 -2.87 -22.17 -2.04
N THR A 41 -3.69 -22.89 -2.81
CA THR A 41 -3.49 -24.33 -3.08
C THR A 41 -3.22 -24.64 -4.56
N ILE A 42 -3.42 -23.67 -5.44
CA ILE A 42 -3.28 -23.80 -6.89
C ILE A 42 -2.11 -22.91 -7.34
N PRO A 43 -1.14 -23.44 -8.14
CA PRO A 43 -0.09 -22.63 -8.72
C PRO A 43 -0.69 -21.45 -9.50
N THR A 44 -0.31 -20.22 -9.14
CA THR A 44 -0.90 -19.00 -9.70
C THR A 44 0.22 -18.09 -10.20
N PRO A 45 0.11 -17.50 -11.40
CA PRO A 45 1.06 -16.51 -11.88
C PRO A 45 1.13 -15.31 -10.94
N ARG A 46 2.34 -14.74 -10.77
CA ARG A 46 2.57 -13.46 -10.07
C ARG A 46 3.12 -12.41 -11.04
N GLY A 47 3.25 -11.17 -10.59
CA GLY A 47 3.72 -10.05 -11.41
C GLY A 47 2.60 -9.13 -11.91
N GLY A 48 1.39 -9.21 -11.34
CA GLY A 48 0.28 -8.29 -11.64
C GLY A 48 0.62 -6.82 -11.35
N GLY A 49 1.57 -6.59 -10.46
CA GLY A 49 2.11 -5.26 -10.19
C GLY A 49 2.75 -4.58 -11.40
N ILE A 50 3.26 -5.33 -12.38
CA ILE A 50 3.76 -4.77 -13.65
C ILE A 50 2.62 -4.02 -14.36
N ALA A 51 1.43 -4.63 -14.41
CA ALA A 51 0.27 -4.01 -15.04
C ALA A 51 -0.19 -2.74 -14.31
N ILE A 52 -0.18 -2.78 -12.97
CA ILE A 52 -0.52 -1.62 -12.13
C ILE A 52 0.48 -0.48 -12.37
N ALA A 53 1.78 -0.74 -12.25
CA ALA A 53 2.82 0.28 -12.36
C ALA A 53 2.85 0.91 -13.78
N LEU A 54 2.78 0.10 -14.83
CA LEU A 54 2.76 0.60 -16.21
C LEU A 54 1.48 1.37 -16.54
N ALA A 55 0.31 0.89 -16.12
CA ALA A 55 -0.95 1.59 -16.33
C ALA A 55 -0.97 2.94 -15.60
N THR A 56 -0.47 2.97 -14.36
CA THR A 56 -0.32 4.21 -13.58
C THR A 56 0.63 5.17 -14.27
N LEU A 57 1.81 4.71 -14.71
CA LEU A 57 2.79 5.56 -15.39
C LEU A 57 2.24 6.15 -16.69
N ILE A 58 1.65 5.33 -17.56
CA ILE A 58 1.11 5.77 -18.84
C ILE A 58 0.00 6.81 -18.63
N ALA A 59 -0.93 6.55 -17.70
CA ALA A 59 -2.02 7.47 -17.42
C ALA A 59 -1.51 8.78 -16.77
N ALA A 60 -0.54 8.71 -15.86
CA ALA A 60 0.06 9.89 -15.25
C ALA A 60 0.85 10.74 -16.28
N LEU A 61 1.59 10.11 -17.18
CA LEU A 61 2.25 10.80 -18.29
C LEU A 61 1.22 11.48 -19.22
N THR A 62 0.12 10.79 -19.53
CA THR A 62 -0.96 11.39 -20.34
C THR A 62 -1.56 12.60 -19.62
N ALA A 63 -1.84 12.50 -18.33
CA ALA A 63 -2.33 13.61 -17.52
C ALA A 63 -1.33 14.78 -17.49
N HIS A 64 -0.04 14.47 -17.41
CA HIS A 64 1.01 15.49 -17.45
C HIS A 64 1.07 16.23 -18.79
N PHE A 65 1.07 15.50 -19.91
CA PHE A 65 1.06 16.13 -21.26
C PHE A 65 -0.21 16.92 -21.55
N MET A 66 -1.31 16.62 -20.85
CA MET A 66 -2.55 17.42 -20.89
C MET A 66 -2.52 18.63 -19.92
N GLY A 67 -1.43 18.86 -19.20
CA GLY A 67 -1.29 19.95 -18.22
C GLY A 67 -2.11 19.78 -16.96
N LEU A 68 -2.60 18.57 -16.63
CA LEU A 68 -3.42 18.29 -15.47
C LEU A 68 -2.59 18.00 -14.21
N ILE A 69 -1.36 17.54 -14.37
CA ILE A 69 -0.38 17.38 -13.29
C ILE A 69 0.97 17.96 -13.73
N ASN A 70 1.68 18.56 -12.81
CA ASN A 70 2.99 19.17 -13.05
C ASN A 70 4.12 18.14 -12.97
N HIS A 71 5.35 18.55 -13.31
CA HIS A 71 6.52 17.71 -13.26
C HIS A 71 6.78 17.16 -11.84
N THR A 72 6.59 17.99 -10.82
CA THR A 72 6.84 17.60 -9.42
C THR A 72 5.93 16.44 -9.01
N THR A 73 4.62 16.57 -9.27
CA THR A 73 3.65 15.50 -8.98
C THR A 73 3.95 14.23 -9.76
N LEU A 74 4.36 14.33 -11.03
CA LEU A 74 4.77 13.17 -11.81
C LEU A 74 6.01 12.48 -11.21
N HIS A 75 6.99 13.24 -10.73
CA HIS A 75 8.21 12.70 -10.14
C HIS A 75 7.96 11.92 -8.83
N LEU A 76 6.83 12.14 -8.14
CA LEU A 76 6.45 11.36 -6.96
C LEU A 76 6.22 9.87 -7.27
N LEU A 77 6.07 9.50 -8.55
CA LEU A 77 6.01 8.08 -8.97
C LEU A 77 7.39 7.44 -9.13
N ALA A 78 8.46 8.20 -9.26
CA ALA A 78 9.79 7.66 -9.54
C ALA A 78 10.28 6.66 -8.49
N PRO A 79 10.13 6.89 -7.16
CA PRO A 79 10.47 5.90 -6.14
C PRO A 79 9.68 4.60 -6.29
N GLY A 80 8.38 4.69 -6.60
CA GLY A 80 7.52 3.53 -6.85
C GLY A 80 8.01 2.71 -8.04
N LEU A 81 8.32 3.36 -9.16
CA LEU A 81 8.83 2.70 -10.37
C LEU A 81 10.19 2.02 -10.11
N LEU A 82 11.07 2.67 -9.34
CA LEU A 82 12.34 2.07 -8.93
C LEU A 82 12.10 0.80 -8.10
N MET A 83 11.20 0.86 -7.13
CA MET A 83 10.85 -0.31 -6.32
C MET A 83 10.09 -1.38 -7.09
N ALA A 84 9.34 -1.02 -8.14
CA ALA A 84 8.76 -2.01 -9.06
C ALA A 84 9.85 -2.81 -9.79
N ILE A 85 10.95 -2.18 -10.20
CA ILE A 85 12.11 -2.86 -10.81
C ILE A 85 12.76 -3.82 -9.80
N VAL A 86 12.94 -3.39 -8.56
CA VAL A 86 13.44 -4.26 -7.47
C VAL A 86 12.49 -5.45 -7.26
N GLY A 87 11.18 -5.20 -7.22
CA GLY A 87 10.16 -6.23 -7.06
C GLY A 87 10.12 -7.24 -8.21
N ILE A 88 10.23 -6.78 -9.47
CA ILE A 88 10.37 -7.70 -10.64
C ILE A 88 11.60 -8.59 -10.46
N THR A 89 12.72 -8.00 -10.07
CA THR A 89 13.96 -8.75 -9.87
C THR A 89 13.79 -9.79 -8.75
N ASP A 90 13.12 -9.42 -7.66
CA ASP A 90 12.83 -10.35 -6.55
C ASP A 90 11.89 -11.48 -6.98
N ASP A 91 10.84 -11.15 -7.72
CA ASP A 91 9.90 -12.16 -8.26
C ASP A 91 10.57 -13.16 -9.23
N LEU A 92 11.63 -12.74 -9.95
CA LEU A 92 12.35 -13.58 -10.91
C LEU A 92 13.45 -14.43 -10.24
N ILE A 93 14.27 -13.86 -9.35
CA ILE A 93 15.50 -14.50 -8.86
C ILE A 93 15.59 -14.61 -7.32
N THR A 94 14.57 -14.19 -6.60
CA THR A 94 14.50 -14.20 -5.12
C THR A 94 15.71 -13.49 -4.49
N LEU A 95 15.61 -12.19 -4.33
CA LEU A 95 16.69 -11.35 -3.80
C LEU A 95 16.95 -11.63 -2.31
N ASN A 96 18.20 -11.44 -1.91
CA ASN A 96 18.53 -11.45 -0.49
C ASN A 96 17.84 -10.28 0.23
N ILE A 97 17.28 -10.56 1.41
CA ILE A 97 16.58 -9.56 2.23
C ILE A 97 17.43 -8.29 2.48
N ARG A 98 18.75 -8.43 2.60
CA ARG A 98 19.67 -7.28 2.79
C ARG A 98 19.72 -6.36 1.57
N ILE A 99 19.66 -6.93 0.35
CA ILE A 99 19.66 -6.16 -0.90
C ILE A 99 18.34 -5.38 -1.02
N ARG A 100 17.21 -6.03 -0.72
CA ARG A 100 15.90 -5.39 -0.71
C ARG A 100 15.85 -4.23 0.29
N LEU A 101 16.27 -4.49 1.52
CA LEU A 101 16.29 -3.49 2.58
C LEU A 101 17.22 -2.33 2.24
N PHE A 102 18.39 -2.61 1.67
CA PHE A 102 19.33 -1.57 1.21
C PHE A 102 18.70 -0.68 0.12
N ALA A 103 18.08 -1.28 -0.91
CA ALA A 103 17.41 -0.53 -1.98
C ALA A 103 16.26 0.33 -1.43
N GLN A 104 15.43 -0.21 -0.53
CA GLN A 104 14.34 0.52 0.13
C GLN A 104 14.89 1.69 0.97
N THR A 105 15.93 1.45 1.77
CA THR A 105 16.53 2.49 2.63
C THR A 105 17.16 3.60 1.79
N LEU A 106 17.90 3.25 0.74
CA LEU A 106 18.49 4.24 -0.17
C LEU A 106 17.41 5.10 -0.82
N THR A 107 16.34 4.46 -1.34
CA THR A 107 15.22 5.18 -1.93
C THR A 107 14.51 6.07 -0.89
N ALA A 108 14.32 5.58 0.33
CA ALA A 108 13.73 6.35 1.42
C ALA A 108 14.59 7.57 1.80
N CYS A 109 15.91 7.43 1.84
CA CYS A 109 16.83 8.56 2.06
C CYS A 109 16.69 9.61 0.95
N VAL A 110 16.64 9.18 -0.32
CA VAL A 110 16.46 10.11 -1.46
C VAL A 110 15.12 10.84 -1.36
N ILE A 111 14.03 10.13 -1.09
CA ILE A 111 12.71 10.75 -0.88
C ILE A 111 12.80 11.80 0.23
N THR A 112 13.33 11.42 1.39
CA THR A 112 13.44 12.30 2.55
C THR A 112 14.26 13.56 2.24
N LEU A 113 15.40 13.43 1.55
CA LEU A 113 16.25 14.56 1.19
C LEU A 113 15.61 15.52 0.18
N ILE A 114 14.76 15.00 -0.72
CA ILE A 114 14.07 15.83 -1.71
C ILE A 114 12.82 16.49 -1.11
N THR A 115 12.19 15.84 -0.12
CA THR A 115 10.92 16.28 0.41
C THR A 115 11.04 17.12 1.67
N LEU A 116 12.02 16.94 2.54
CA LEU A 116 12.13 17.74 3.76
C LEU A 116 12.83 19.09 3.47
N ASP A 117 12.13 20.17 3.83
CA ASP A 117 12.66 21.53 3.76
C ASP A 117 13.42 21.86 5.06
N ASP A 118 14.73 22.09 4.96
CA ASP A 118 15.61 22.43 6.09
C ASP A 118 15.36 23.83 6.65
N THR A 119 14.67 24.67 5.90
CA THR A 119 14.33 26.05 6.35
C THR A 119 13.17 26.09 7.35
N LEU A 120 12.34 25.04 7.39
CA LEU A 120 11.13 24.98 8.22
C LEU A 120 11.39 24.55 9.67
N PHE A 121 12.54 23.91 9.95
CA PHE A 121 12.80 23.29 11.26
C PHE A 121 14.19 23.62 11.78
N SER A 122 14.33 23.68 13.12
CA SER A 122 15.67 23.72 13.73
C SER A 122 16.46 22.43 13.41
N ALA A 123 17.77 22.53 13.29
CA ALA A 123 18.63 21.41 12.88
C ALA A 123 18.38 20.09 13.64
N PRO A 124 18.19 20.04 14.99
CA PRO A 124 17.90 18.81 15.69
C PRO A 124 16.55 18.19 15.29
N ILE A 125 15.51 19.03 15.11
CA ILE A 125 14.17 18.57 14.71
C ILE A 125 14.20 18.07 13.28
N PHE A 126 14.89 18.75 12.38
CA PHE A 126 15.08 18.34 10.99
C PHE A 126 15.71 16.93 10.90
N VAL A 127 16.80 16.69 11.65
CA VAL A 127 17.43 15.36 11.68
C VAL A 127 16.49 14.29 12.23
N LEU A 128 15.75 14.60 13.32
CA LEU A 128 14.78 13.67 13.90
C LEU A 128 13.66 13.31 12.91
N LEU A 129 13.08 14.30 12.25
CA LEU A 129 12.05 14.09 11.22
C LEU A 129 12.59 13.33 10.03
N GLY A 130 13.84 13.59 9.61
CA GLY A 130 14.51 12.85 8.56
C GLY A 130 14.64 11.36 8.88
N ILE A 131 15.14 11.04 10.07
CA ILE A 131 15.24 9.64 10.53
C ILE A 131 13.86 8.99 10.62
N ALA A 132 12.87 9.68 11.20
CA ALA A 132 11.50 9.17 11.31
C ALA A 132 10.89 8.91 9.92
N SER A 133 11.11 9.81 8.95
CA SER A 133 10.64 9.64 7.57
C SER A 133 11.26 8.41 6.91
N VAL A 134 12.57 8.24 6.96
CA VAL A 134 13.26 7.06 6.41
C VAL A 134 12.72 5.77 7.02
N ILE A 135 12.60 5.71 8.36
CA ILE A 135 12.05 4.54 9.06
C ILE A 135 10.60 4.30 8.63
N GLY A 136 9.78 5.35 8.58
CA GLY A 136 8.37 5.27 8.21
C GLY A 136 8.17 4.78 6.77
N ILE A 137 8.96 5.29 5.81
CA ILE A 137 8.92 4.88 4.41
C ILE A 137 9.29 3.40 4.27
N VAL A 138 10.42 3.00 4.84
CA VAL A 138 10.87 1.60 4.80
C VAL A 138 9.86 0.68 5.48
N TRP A 139 9.33 1.11 6.64
CA TRP A 139 8.32 0.35 7.37
C TRP A 139 7.03 0.18 6.55
N LEU A 140 6.47 1.26 6.01
CA LEU A 140 5.24 1.19 5.23
C LEU A 140 5.41 0.34 3.95
N THR A 141 6.57 0.43 3.29
CA THR A 141 6.88 -0.38 2.11
C THR A 141 6.87 -1.88 2.44
N ASN A 142 7.54 -2.28 3.53
CA ASN A 142 7.57 -3.69 3.94
C ASN A 142 6.22 -4.17 4.49
N LEU A 143 5.54 -3.36 5.30
CA LEU A 143 4.23 -3.74 5.83
C LEU A 143 3.22 -3.94 4.71
N TYR A 144 3.24 -3.11 3.64
CA TYR A 144 2.35 -3.29 2.50
C TYR A 144 2.63 -4.62 1.78
N ASN A 145 3.91 -4.96 1.62
CA ASN A 145 4.32 -6.25 1.06
C ASN A 145 3.87 -7.43 1.95
N PHE A 146 3.98 -7.33 3.29
CA PHE A 146 3.50 -8.39 4.20
C PHE A 146 1.98 -8.59 4.14
N MET A 147 1.23 -7.58 3.78
CA MET A 147 -0.22 -7.64 3.70
C MET A 147 -0.75 -8.13 2.34
N ASP A 148 0.11 -8.41 1.36
CA ASP A 148 -0.25 -8.99 0.06
C ASP A 148 -0.26 -10.52 0.09
N GLY A 149 -0.95 -11.15 1.04
CA GLY A 149 -0.92 -12.61 1.20
C GLY A 149 -2.25 -13.32 0.96
N ILE A 150 -3.35 -12.62 0.64
CA ILE A 150 -4.65 -13.20 0.27
C ILE A 150 -5.31 -12.43 -0.88
N ASN A 151 -6.20 -13.12 -1.61
CA ASN A 151 -6.83 -12.58 -2.81
C ASN A 151 -7.50 -11.23 -2.57
N GLY A 152 -7.14 -10.24 -3.37
CA GLY A 152 -7.76 -8.92 -3.44
C GLY A 152 -7.40 -7.96 -2.31
N LEU A 153 -6.76 -8.41 -1.22
CA LEU A 153 -6.58 -7.58 -0.03
C LEU A 153 -5.72 -6.34 -0.33
N ALA A 154 -4.52 -6.51 -0.88
CA ALA A 154 -3.63 -5.39 -1.18
C ALA A 154 -4.20 -4.45 -2.26
N GLY A 155 -4.80 -5.01 -3.32
CA GLY A 155 -5.43 -4.22 -4.39
C GLY A 155 -6.62 -3.39 -3.88
N LEU A 156 -7.53 -3.99 -3.10
CA LEU A 156 -8.66 -3.28 -2.51
C LEU A 156 -8.21 -2.24 -1.48
N GLN A 157 -7.15 -2.52 -0.72
CA GLN A 157 -6.57 -1.54 0.19
C GLN A 157 -6.00 -0.33 -0.55
N ALA A 158 -5.29 -0.53 -1.68
CA ALA A 158 -4.82 0.57 -2.50
C ALA A 158 -5.98 1.45 -3.00
N ILE A 159 -7.03 0.81 -3.51
CA ILE A 159 -8.25 1.51 -3.95
C ILE A 159 -8.87 2.29 -2.80
N PHE A 160 -9.05 1.65 -1.65
CA PHE A 160 -9.62 2.30 -0.46
C PHE A 160 -8.79 3.50 -0.01
N VAL A 161 -7.48 3.33 0.17
CA VAL A 161 -6.57 4.39 0.65
C VAL A 161 -6.57 5.56 -0.32
N CYS A 162 -6.31 5.30 -1.61
CA CYS A 162 -6.23 6.36 -2.61
C CYS A 162 -7.57 7.10 -2.76
N SER A 163 -8.69 6.40 -2.78
CA SER A 163 -10.02 7.03 -2.92
C SER A 163 -10.42 7.81 -1.67
N SER A 164 -10.15 7.26 -0.47
CA SER A 164 -10.51 7.91 0.80
C SER A 164 -9.69 9.16 1.05
N VAL A 165 -8.36 9.11 0.84
CA VAL A 165 -7.51 10.29 1.02
C VAL A 165 -7.82 11.34 -0.06
N SER A 166 -8.11 10.95 -1.29
CA SER A 166 -8.59 11.86 -2.33
C SER A 166 -9.86 12.59 -1.91
N LEU A 167 -10.82 11.87 -1.30
CA LEU A 167 -12.04 12.48 -0.77
C LEU A 167 -11.73 13.50 0.34
N LEU A 168 -10.85 13.15 1.29
CA LEU A 168 -10.48 14.04 2.39
C LEU A 168 -9.80 15.32 1.87
N PHE A 169 -8.88 15.21 0.92
CA PHE A 169 -8.19 16.34 0.32
C PHE A 169 -9.14 17.19 -0.54
N TYR A 170 -10.05 16.57 -1.27
CA TYR A 170 -11.09 17.27 -2.02
C TYR A 170 -11.99 18.11 -1.10
N LEU A 171 -12.42 17.55 0.03
CA LEU A 171 -13.23 18.27 1.02
C LEU A 171 -12.47 19.42 1.70
N GLN A 172 -11.14 19.33 1.77
CA GLN A 172 -10.27 20.43 2.23
C GLN A 172 -10.00 21.48 1.16
N GLY A 173 -10.26 21.19 -0.11
CA GLY A 173 -9.90 22.04 -1.25
C GLY A 173 -8.38 22.10 -1.50
N THR A 174 -7.65 21.01 -1.20
CA THR A 174 -6.19 20.94 -1.28
C THR A 174 -5.71 19.82 -2.21
N TYR A 175 -4.46 19.90 -2.64
CA TYR A 175 -3.74 18.82 -3.34
C TYR A 175 -4.40 18.26 -4.62
N ASN A 176 -5.02 19.12 -5.45
CA ASN A 176 -5.77 18.69 -6.64
C ASN A 176 -4.99 17.73 -7.55
N GLU A 177 -3.71 17.97 -7.81
CA GLU A 177 -2.88 17.12 -8.66
C GLU A 177 -2.58 15.77 -8.01
N ILE A 178 -2.37 15.74 -6.68
CA ILE A 178 -2.17 14.50 -5.93
C ILE A 178 -3.45 13.69 -5.91
N ILE A 179 -4.62 14.33 -5.79
CA ILE A 179 -5.93 13.68 -5.92
C ILE A 179 -6.02 12.96 -7.27
N LEU A 180 -5.67 13.64 -8.37
CA LEU A 180 -5.67 13.04 -9.71
C LEU A 180 -4.75 11.83 -9.78
N LEU A 181 -3.53 11.96 -9.27
CA LEU A 181 -2.56 10.87 -9.24
C LEU A 181 -3.06 9.66 -8.43
N MET A 182 -3.62 9.89 -7.24
CA MET A 182 -4.20 8.84 -6.40
C MET A 182 -5.40 8.15 -7.07
N LEU A 183 -6.26 8.89 -7.76
CA LEU A 183 -7.38 8.31 -8.50
C LEU A 183 -6.92 7.48 -9.70
N ILE A 184 -5.84 7.86 -10.37
CA ILE A 184 -5.19 7.04 -11.42
C ILE A 184 -4.67 5.73 -10.82
N ILE A 185 -3.96 5.77 -9.67
CA ILE A 185 -3.47 4.58 -8.97
C ILE A 185 -4.65 3.68 -8.55
N SER A 186 -5.69 4.26 -7.97
CA SER A 186 -6.92 3.54 -7.58
C SER A 186 -7.55 2.81 -8.77
N SER A 187 -7.68 3.48 -9.90
CA SER A 187 -8.28 2.93 -11.11
C SER A 187 -7.41 1.83 -11.75
N ALA A 188 -6.09 1.98 -11.76
CA ALA A 188 -5.19 0.92 -12.22
C ALA A 188 -5.32 -0.35 -11.35
N ASN A 189 -5.40 -0.17 -10.02
CA ASN A 189 -5.66 -1.29 -9.10
C ASN A 189 -7.03 -1.94 -9.34
N LEU A 190 -8.06 -1.17 -9.67
CA LEU A 190 -9.39 -1.70 -10.00
C LEU A 190 -9.35 -2.58 -11.27
N GLY A 191 -8.61 -2.17 -12.30
CA GLY A 191 -8.40 -2.97 -13.50
C GLY A 191 -7.67 -4.29 -13.24
N PHE A 192 -6.63 -4.27 -12.39
CA PHE A 192 -5.94 -5.46 -11.92
C PHE A 192 -6.83 -6.37 -11.06
N LEU A 193 -7.69 -5.79 -10.22
CA LEU A 193 -8.53 -6.51 -9.25
C LEU A 193 -9.44 -7.56 -9.90
N TYR A 194 -9.87 -7.35 -11.13
CA TYR A 194 -10.63 -8.36 -11.90
C TYR A 194 -9.91 -9.70 -12.01
N TRP A 195 -8.58 -9.69 -12.07
CA TRP A 195 -7.74 -10.89 -12.17
C TRP A 195 -7.30 -11.44 -10.81
N ASN A 196 -7.42 -10.63 -9.75
CA ASN A 196 -6.94 -10.99 -8.42
C ASN A 196 -8.07 -11.33 -7.42
N PHE A 197 -9.32 -10.92 -7.69
CA PHE A 197 -10.45 -11.08 -6.77
C PHE A 197 -11.74 -11.51 -7.52
N PRO A 198 -12.62 -12.35 -6.93
CA PRO A 198 -12.51 -13.03 -5.61
C PRO A 198 -11.58 -14.26 -5.62
N LYS A 199 -11.36 -14.86 -6.80
CA LYS A 199 -10.42 -15.96 -7.02
C LYS A 199 -9.27 -15.47 -7.89
N ALA A 200 -8.07 -15.43 -7.32
CA ALA A 200 -6.91 -14.91 -8.02
C ALA A 200 -6.54 -15.83 -9.21
N LYS A 201 -6.41 -15.23 -10.39
CA LYS A 201 -5.81 -15.76 -11.60
C LYS A 201 -4.42 -15.18 -11.85
N LEU A 202 -4.11 -14.09 -11.11
CA LEU A 202 -2.86 -13.36 -11.13
C LEU A 202 -2.63 -12.75 -9.75
N PHE A 203 -1.49 -13.02 -9.14
CA PHE A 203 -1.06 -12.35 -7.91
C PHE A 203 -0.39 -11.02 -8.21
N MET A 204 -0.47 -10.07 -7.28
CA MET A 204 0.17 -8.76 -7.38
C MET A 204 1.69 -8.91 -7.47
N GLY A 205 2.28 -9.73 -6.60
CA GLY A 205 3.71 -9.95 -6.47
C GLY A 205 4.45 -8.80 -5.81
N ASP A 206 5.75 -9.01 -5.57
CA ASP A 206 6.60 -8.00 -4.95
C ASP A 206 6.70 -6.72 -5.79
N VAL A 207 6.56 -6.84 -7.10
CA VAL A 207 6.44 -5.68 -8.01
C VAL A 207 5.37 -4.71 -7.56
N GLY A 208 4.16 -5.20 -7.33
CA GLY A 208 3.01 -4.33 -7.05
C GLY A 208 2.99 -3.85 -5.61
N SER A 209 3.25 -4.73 -4.67
CA SER A 209 3.22 -4.38 -3.24
C SER A 209 4.32 -3.39 -2.86
N LEU A 210 5.54 -3.53 -3.42
CA LEU A 210 6.61 -2.56 -3.22
C LEU A 210 6.33 -1.23 -3.95
N PHE A 211 5.81 -1.29 -5.20
CA PHE A 211 5.40 -0.09 -5.95
C PHE A 211 4.38 0.73 -5.15
N ILE A 212 3.29 0.10 -4.72
CA ILE A 212 2.20 0.78 -4.01
C ILE A 212 2.70 1.27 -2.64
N GLY A 213 3.36 0.40 -1.86
CA GLY A 213 3.81 0.72 -0.51
C GLY A 213 4.71 1.96 -0.46
N ILE A 214 5.72 2.04 -1.33
CA ILE A 214 6.64 3.20 -1.34
C ILE A 214 6.00 4.43 -1.98
N THR A 215 5.12 4.26 -2.99
CA THR A 215 4.40 5.40 -3.58
C THR A 215 3.49 6.05 -2.54
N LEU A 216 2.73 5.28 -1.77
CA LEU A 216 1.92 5.80 -0.67
C LEU A 216 2.80 6.48 0.39
N ALA A 217 3.93 5.87 0.77
CA ALA A 217 4.87 6.48 1.72
C ALA A 217 5.42 7.81 1.21
N THR A 218 5.76 7.90 -0.08
CA THR A 218 6.20 9.15 -0.72
C THR A 218 5.12 10.23 -0.65
N LEU A 219 3.87 9.88 -0.96
CA LEU A 219 2.74 10.81 -0.89
C LEU A 219 2.46 11.27 0.54
N ILE A 220 2.61 10.40 1.55
CA ILE A 220 2.48 10.76 2.96
C ILE A 220 3.51 11.84 3.34
N VAL A 221 4.79 11.58 3.05
CA VAL A 221 5.86 12.52 3.41
C VAL A 221 5.71 13.83 2.62
N TRP A 222 5.36 13.76 1.34
CA TRP A 222 5.12 14.92 0.50
C TRP A 222 4.00 15.81 1.05
N THR A 223 2.84 15.25 1.36
CA THR A 223 1.69 16.01 1.86
C THR A 223 1.86 16.51 3.30
N ALA A 224 2.74 15.88 4.07
CA ALA A 224 3.04 16.29 5.44
C ALA A 224 3.87 17.58 5.53
N GLN A 225 4.58 17.98 4.47
CA GLN A 225 5.38 19.22 4.45
C GLN A 225 4.49 20.46 4.61
N ASP A 226 3.39 20.51 3.86
CA ASP A 226 2.48 21.66 3.89
C ASP A 226 1.63 21.68 5.16
N ASN A 227 1.26 20.49 5.65
CA ASN A 227 0.45 20.37 6.86
C ASN A 227 0.67 19.02 7.54
N LEU A 228 1.32 19.02 8.70
CA LEU A 228 1.57 17.82 9.50
C LEU A 228 0.28 17.08 9.92
N LEU A 229 -0.86 17.75 9.98
CA LEU A 229 -2.14 17.10 10.27
C LEU A 229 -2.57 16.12 9.19
N THR A 230 -2.06 16.24 7.96
CA THR A 230 -2.34 15.27 6.90
C THR A 230 -1.86 13.86 7.25
N ILE A 231 -0.76 13.73 7.99
CA ILE A 231 -0.26 12.42 8.48
C ILE A 231 -1.34 11.69 9.28
N CYS A 232 -2.14 12.41 10.07
CA CYS A 232 -3.20 11.81 10.88
C CYS A 232 -4.28 11.13 10.03
N TYR A 233 -4.64 11.74 8.89
CA TYR A 233 -5.61 11.13 7.96
C TYR A 233 -5.04 9.86 7.35
N TRP A 234 -3.79 9.89 6.88
CA TRP A 234 -3.11 8.72 6.37
C TRP A 234 -3.01 7.60 7.40
N LEU A 235 -2.63 7.93 8.65
CA LEU A 235 -2.54 6.96 9.74
C LEU A 235 -3.89 6.32 10.06
N ILE A 236 -4.98 7.09 10.07
CA ILE A 236 -6.33 6.55 10.30
C ILE A 236 -6.74 5.63 9.15
N ILE A 237 -6.60 6.07 7.90
CA ILE A 237 -7.02 5.30 6.71
C ILE A 237 -6.17 4.02 6.53
N LEU A 238 -4.89 4.03 6.91
CA LEU A 238 -4.00 2.88 6.85
C LEU A 238 -4.05 1.99 8.11
N ALA A 239 -4.84 2.33 9.12
CA ALA A 239 -4.80 1.70 10.45
C ALA A 239 -4.97 0.18 10.42
N ALA A 240 -5.82 -0.37 9.55
CA ALA A 240 -6.00 -1.81 9.44
C ALA A 240 -4.69 -2.53 9.08
N PHE A 241 -3.95 -2.01 8.10
CA PHE A 241 -2.68 -2.59 7.66
C PHE A 241 -1.55 -2.34 8.66
N ILE A 242 -1.43 -1.10 9.15
CA ILE A 242 -0.38 -0.74 10.09
C ILE A 242 -0.55 -1.50 11.41
N ALA A 243 -1.77 -1.60 11.93
CA ALA A 243 -2.04 -2.32 13.17
C ALA A 243 -1.74 -3.81 13.06
N ASP A 244 -2.21 -4.49 11.99
CA ASP A 244 -1.96 -5.92 11.80
C ASP A 244 -0.45 -6.20 11.69
N ALA A 245 0.24 -5.54 10.77
CA ALA A 245 1.66 -5.80 10.54
C ALA A 245 2.52 -5.45 11.77
N SER A 246 2.32 -4.25 12.35
CA SER A 246 3.12 -3.80 13.50
C SER A 246 2.87 -4.66 14.74
N TYR A 247 1.61 -4.97 15.05
CA TYR A 247 1.26 -5.83 16.19
C TYR A 247 1.84 -7.24 15.99
N THR A 248 1.68 -7.83 14.82
CA THR A 248 2.18 -9.18 14.53
C THR A 248 3.70 -9.25 14.68
N ILE A 249 4.44 -8.31 14.10
CA ILE A 249 5.91 -8.26 14.20
C ILE A 249 6.35 -8.01 15.64
N PHE A 250 5.67 -7.12 16.39
CA PHE A 250 5.95 -6.87 17.80
C PHE A 250 5.81 -8.14 18.64
N ILE A 251 4.70 -8.87 18.50
CA ILE A 251 4.49 -10.13 19.24
C ILE A 251 5.55 -11.17 18.87
N ARG A 252 5.89 -11.31 17.59
CA ARG A 252 6.94 -12.25 17.15
C ARG A 252 8.31 -11.91 17.74
N ALA A 253 8.67 -10.63 17.72
CA ALA A 253 9.94 -10.16 18.29
C ALA A 253 10.00 -10.40 19.80
N THR A 254 8.93 -10.08 20.54
CA THR A 254 8.87 -10.25 22.01
C THR A 254 8.76 -11.71 22.46
N THR A 255 8.31 -12.61 21.60
CA THR A 255 8.24 -14.06 21.87
C THR A 255 9.45 -14.83 21.35
N GLY A 256 10.53 -14.15 20.95
CA GLY A 256 11.79 -14.78 20.52
C GLY A 256 11.73 -15.43 19.14
N GLN A 257 10.66 -15.18 18.35
CA GLN A 257 10.55 -15.70 17.00
C GLN A 257 11.36 -14.85 16.00
N LYS A 258 11.88 -15.47 14.97
CA LYS A 258 12.57 -14.77 13.87
C LYS A 258 11.55 -14.02 13.03
N PHE A 259 11.22 -12.78 13.44
CA PHE A 259 10.16 -11.96 12.83
C PHE A 259 10.43 -11.59 11.35
N TYR A 260 11.69 -11.61 10.92
CA TYR A 260 12.13 -11.33 9.55
C TYR A 260 12.01 -12.52 8.60
N LEU A 261 11.73 -13.73 9.10
CA LEU A 261 11.47 -14.89 8.26
C LEU A 261 9.99 -14.94 7.84
N PRO A 262 9.69 -15.44 6.63
CA PRO A 262 8.32 -15.61 6.15
C PRO A 262 7.46 -16.43 7.12
N HIS A 263 6.23 -15.98 7.38
CA HIS A 263 5.29 -16.62 8.30
C HIS A 263 3.84 -16.38 7.86
N ARG A 264 2.87 -17.08 8.46
CA ARG A 264 1.41 -16.90 8.26
C ARG A 264 0.68 -16.60 9.56
N SER A 265 1.20 -15.68 10.34
CA SER A 265 0.66 -15.34 11.66
C SER A 265 0.03 -13.95 11.74
N HIS A 266 -0.11 -13.23 10.61
CA HIS A 266 -0.85 -11.97 10.54
C HIS A 266 -2.34 -12.16 10.85
N PHE A 267 -2.98 -11.11 11.36
CA PHE A 267 -4.42 -11.12 11.63
C PHE A 267 -5.22 -11.55 10.41
N TYR A 268 -4.97 -10.93 9.24
CA TYR A 268 -5.69 -11.24 8.02
C TYR A 268 -5.55 -12.70 7.59
N GLN A 269 -4.37 -13.31 7.76
CA GLN A 269 -4.12 -14.71 7.44
C GLN A 269 -4.89 -15.64 8.39
N LYS A 270 -4.84 -15.35 9.71
CA LYS A 270 -5.57 -16.13 10.71
C LYS A 270 -7.08 -16.06 10.52
N ILE A 271 -7.61 -14.90 10.16
CA ILE A 271 -9.03 -14.74 9.81
C ILE A 271 -9.37 -15.50 8.52
N ALA A 272 -8.53 -15.45 7.49
CA ALA A 272 -8.74 -16.21 6.25
C ALA A 272 -8.79 -17.72 6.52
N MET A 273 -7.90 -18.24 7.35
CA MET A 273 -7.91 -19.65 7.79
C MET A 273 -9.17 -19.96 8.60
N LYS A 274 -9.52 -19.15 9.60
CA LYS A 274 -10.70 -19.34 10.45
C LYS A 274 -12.01 -19.35 9.67
N LEU A 275 -12.13 -18.48 8.65
CA LEU A 275 -13.29 -18.39 7.77
C LEU A 275 -13.22 -19.35 6.57
N SER A 276 -12.11 -20.07 6.41
CA SER A 276 -11.81 -20.92 5.24
C SER A 276 -12.06 -20.18 3.92
N SER A 277 -11.80 -18.88 3.86
CA SER A 277 -12.10 -18.04 2.71
C SER A 277 -11.30 -16.73 2.69
N HIS A 278 -10.46 -16.55 1.67
CA HIS A 278 -9.79 -15.28 1.39
C HIS A 278 -10.81 -14.16 1.16
N THR A 279 -11.85 -14.43 0.35
CA THR A 279 -12.88 -13.44 0.02
C THR A 279 -13.59 -12.89 1.25
N LYS A 280 -14.00 -13.75 2.19
CA LYS A 280 -14.66 -13.31 3.43
C LYS A 280 -13.73 -12.49 4.31
N ALA A 281 -12.46 -12.90 4.43
CA ALA A 281 -11.47 -12.17 5.20
C ALA A 281 -11.19 -10.78 4.61
N THR A 282 -10.97 -10.71 3.29
CA THR A 282 -10.78 -9.44 2.57
C THR A 282 -11.99 -8.51 2.72
N LEU A 283 -13.22 -9.03 2.53
CA LEU A 283 -14.43 -8.22 2.68
C LEU A 283 -14.65 -7.74 4.13
N LEU A 284 -14.29 -8.54 5.13
CA LEU A 284 -14.36 -8.12 6.54
C LEU A 284 -13.43 -6.94 6.84
N ILE A 285 -12.19 -6.99 6.33
CA ILE A 285 -11.23 -5.90 6.49
C ILE A 285 -11.71 -4.65 5.73
N MET A 286 -12.24 -4.82 4.51
CA MET A 286 -12.79 -3.69 3.74
C MET A 286 -14.03 -3.10 4.42
N ALA A 287 -14.88 -3.91 5.04
CA ALA A 287 -16.00 -3.42 5.83
C ALA A 287 -15.52 -2.57 7.03
N PHE A 288 -14.50 -2.99 7.75
CA PHE A 288 -13.87 -2.19 8.81
C PHE A 288 -13.32 -0.86 8.27
N ASN A 289 -12.65 -0.88 7.13
CA ASN A 289 -12.15 0.32 6.47
C ASN A 289 -13.28 1.31 6.11
N LEU A 290 -14.34 0.83 5.47
CA LEU A 290 -15.42 1.68 4.97
C LEU A 290 -16.37 2.16 6.07
N ILE A 291 -16.69 1.29 7.05
CA ILE A 291 -17.70 1.59 8.07
C ILE A 291 -17.07 2.28 9.29
N TRP A 292 -15.78 2.04 9.56
CA TRP A 292 -15.12 2.59 10.74
C TRP A 292 -14.04 3.62 10.39
N LEU A 293 -13.04 3.28 9.59
CA LEU A 293 -11.89 4.15 9.37
C LEU A 293 -12.24 5.39 8.54
N LEU A 294 -12.98 5.25 7.45
CA LEU A 294 -13.36 6.41 6.63
C LEU A 294 -14.28 7.39 7.38
N PRO A 295 -15.38 6.98 8.03
CA PRO A 295 -16.18 7.90 8.84
C PRO A 295 -15.38 8.55 9.96
N LEU A 296 -14.49 7.82 10.61
CA LEU A 296 -13.63 8.35 11.66
C LEU A 296 -12.69 9.45 11.13
N ALA A 297 -12.08 9.24 9.96
CA ALA A 297 -11.26 10.26 9.31
C ALA A 297 -12.07 11.52 8.95
N LEU A 298 -13.32 11.37 8.51
CA LEU A 298 -14.24 12.48 8.25
C LEU A 298 -14.61 13.23 9.55
N VAL A 299 -14.86 12.53 10.64
CA VAL A 299 -15.15 13.13 11.95
C VAL A 299 -13.97 13.96 12.47
N VAL A 300 -12.74 13.48 12.24
CA VAL A 300 -11.51 14.24 12.53
C VAL A 300 -11.38 15.44 11.58
N LEU A 301 -11.64 15.26 10.30
CA LEU A 301 -11.55 16.33 9.29
C LEU A 301 -12.46 17.51 9.63
N PHE A 302 -13.70 17.22 10.06
CA PHE A 302 -14.66 18.25 10.45
C PHE A 302 -14.47 18.80 11.87
N GLY A 303 -13.41 18.39 12.57
CA GLY A 303 -13.03 18.94 13.88
C GLY A 303 -13.90 18.48 15.05
N HIS A 304 -14.76 17.43 14.86
CA HIS A 304 -15.59 16.91 15.95
C HIS A 304 -14.79 16.14 17.01
N ILE A 305 -13.65 15.57 16.62
CA ILE A 305 -12.66 14.98 17.53
C ILE A 305 -11.25 15.41 17.11
N ASN A 306 -10.33 15.47 18.07
CA ASN A 306 -8.94 15.77 17.75
C ASN A 306 -8.25 14.57 17.05
N ALA A 307 -7.19 14.85 16.30
CA ALA A 307 -6.47 13.87 15.49
C ALA A 307 -5.90 12.72 16.33
N PHE A 308 -5.39 12.98 17.54
CA PHE A 308 -4.85 11.96 18.42
C PHE A 308 -5.94 10.98 18.89
N ALA A 309 -7.11 11.47 19.30
CA ALA A 309 -8.25 10.64 19.65
C ALA A 309 -8.71 9.81 18.44
N GLY A 310 -8.74 10.40 17.22
CA GLY A 310 -9.03 9.70 15.98
C GLY A 310 -8.08 8.54 15.72
N ILE A 311 -6.77 8.76 15.87
CA ILE A 311 -5.77 7.69 15.74
C ILE A 311 -6.02 6.60 16.79
N CYS A 312 -6.19 6.93 18.05
CA CYS A 312 -6.45 5.94 19.11
C CYS A 312 -7.70 5.09 18.77
N LEU A 313 -8.80 5.72 18.36
CA LEU A 313 -10.04 5.03 17.97
C LEU A 313 -9.89 4.17 16.71
N ALA A 314 -9.00 4.52 15.79
CA ALA A 314 -8.70 3.71 14.62
C ALA A 314 -7.93 2.43 14.98
N TYR A 315 -6.92 2.54 15.85
CA TYR A 315 -6.00 1.44 16.16
C TYR A 315 -6.51 0.49 17.25
N LEU A 316 -7.19 0.99 18.27
CA LEU A 316 -7.64 0.17 19.40
C LEU A 316 -8.48 -1.06 18.98
N PRO A 317 -9.54 -0.93 18.14
CA PRO A 317 -10.32 -2.09 17.73
C PRO A 317 -9.51 -3.04 16.82
N ALA A 318 -8.63 -2.53 15.98
CA ALA A 318 -7.78 -3.37 15.12
C ALA A 318 -6.77 -4.19 15.95
N ILE A 319 -6.09 -3.56 16.91
CA ILE A 319 -5.16 -4.24 17.83
C ILE A 319 -5.90 -5.24 18.69
N TYR A 320 -7.08 -4.89 19.22
CA TYR A 320 -7.90 -5.80 20.01
C TYR A 320 -8.30 -7.04 19.19
N ALA A 321 -8.72 -6.86 17.94
CA ALA A 321 -9.06 -7.97 17.05
C ALA A 321 -7.83 -8.86 16.76
N ALA A 322 -6.66 -8.26 16.48
CA ALA A 322 -5.41 -8.99 16.28
C ALA A 322 -5.01 -9.79 17.55
N HIS A 323 -5.17 -9.20 18.73
CA HIS A 323 -4.92 -9.87 20.00
C HIS A 323 -5.85 -11.08 20.21
N LYS A 324 -7.14 -10.94 19.94
CA LYS A 324 -8.15 -12.02 20.09
C LYS A 324 -7.88 -13.22 19.20
N VAL A 325 -7.36 -13.03 18.01
CA VAL A 325 -6.99 -14.15 17.12
C VAL A 325 -5.56 -14.64 17.36
N ARG A 326 -4.87 -14.13 18.38
CA ARG A 326 -3.46 -14.46 18.72
C ARG A 326 -2.51 -14.20 17.54
N ALA A 327 -2.68 -13.07 16.82
CA ALA A 327 -1.77 -12.69 15.74
C ALA A 327 -0.32 -12.64 16.26
N GLY A 328 0.63 -13.06 15.42
CA GLY A 328 2.05 -13.17 15.80
C GLY A 328 2.44 -14.41 16.60
N LYS A 329 1.48 -15.16 17.19
CA LYS A 329 1.79 -16.41 17.88
C LYS A 329 1.83 -17.58 16.92
N ALA A 330 2.75 -18.54 17.15
CA ALA A 330 2.77 -19.81 16.44
C ALA A 330 1.43 -20.56 16.64
N GLU A 331 1.05 -21.37 15.65
CA GLU A 331 -0.05 -22.32 15.81
C GLU A 331 0.41 -23.40 16.80
N GLU A 332 -0.36 -23.64 17.84
CA GLU A 332 -0.22 -24.75 18.78
C GLU A 332 -0.67 -26.04 18.14
#